data_d1adedb3126c63a2ef4b5c879d0b903d
#
_entry.id   d1adedb3126c63a2ef4b5c879d0b903d
#
_cell.length_a   1.000
_cell.length_b   1.000
_cell.length_c   1.000
_cell.angle_alpha   90.00
_cell.angle_beta   90.00
_cell.angle_gamma   90.00
#
_symmetry.space_group_name_H-M   'P 1'
#
loop_
_entity.id
_entity.type
_entity.pdbx_description
1 polymer ?
#
loop_
_entity_poly.entity_id
_entity_poly.type
_entity_poly.pdbx_seq_one_letter_code
_entity_poly.pdbx_strand_id
1 'polypeptide(L)'
;MFTALSDQLAAVLRRVTGRGVLSAQDVSEALDQIRRHLIDADVSLDVADGFVNRVRERAVGVIALKAVSPGQQVVKLVRDEIARMLGASEEALGRPTGAQHAALLQFASVGPTVILLVGLQGSGKTTTAAKLARRLKLEQKAPGLVAADVARPAAREQLQQLGEQVGVPVFPGERGARSGTLVEQVRQAVREAEKARCRTVIVDTAGRLQIDAALMDELKALRAATSPREVLLVADGMTGQDTVRIARGFQEGVEGGLTGAILTKLDGDARGGAALSIHGVTGVPIKYAGVGEKPDALEPFDPVRMAGRILGQGDVVALVEKAAATVDAEAAQRLEKKARSKRGMDLADFLVALKQMQAMGPVKHVLGLLPGVNAQALKAVNADDRRLKHVEAIVLSMTPAERADPAILTGSRRLRIAKGAGRPVQEVNRLLEQFRQMRKLLKKN
;
A
#
# COMPACT_ATOMS: atom_id res chain seq x y z
N MET A 1 -4.75 1.57 7.21
CA MET A 1 -5.03 2.50 6.08
C MET A 1 -6.50 2.89 6.15
N PHE A 2 -6.84 4.16 6.30
CA PHE A 2 -8.19 4.77 6.27
C PHE A 2 -9.23 4.18 7.25
N THR A 3 -8.81 3.53 8.33
CA THR A 3 -9.72 2.75 9.20
C THR A 3 -10.82 3.60 9.83
N ALA A 4 -10.50 4.79 10.34
CA ALA A 4 -11.50 5.67 10.95
C ALA A 4 -12.55 6.15 9.93
N LEU A 5 -12.12 6.65 8.77
CA LEU A 5 -13.01 7.09 7.69
C LEU A 5 -13.83 5.91 7.16
N SER A 6 -13.21 4.74 6.95
CA SER A 6 -13.88 3.54 6.48
C SER A 6 -15.01 3.10 7.42
N ASP A 7 -14.77 3.07 8.73
CA ASP A 7 -15.79 2.68 9.72
C ASP A 7 -16.98 3.67 9.72
N GLN A 8 -16.70 4.98 9.64
CA GLN A 8 -17.72 6.03 9.60
C GLN A 8 -18.57 5.94 8.33
N LEU A 9 -17.94 5.84 7.16
CA LEU A 9 -18.66 5.73 5.88
C LEU A 9 -19.45 4.43 5.78
N ALA A 10 -18.87 3.30 6.20
CA ALA A 10 -19.57 2.02 6.22
C ALA A 10 -20.78 2.04 7.16
N ALA A 11 -20.73 2.76 8.29
CA ALA A 11 -21.86 2.91 9.20
C ALA A 11 -23.03 3.70 8.56
N VAL A 12 -22.71 4.80 7.86
CA VAL A 12 -23.72 5.59 7.13
C VAL A 12 -24.37 4.73 6.02
N LEU A 13 -23.55 4.06 5.20
CA LEU A 13 -24.04 3.26 4.08
C LEU A 13 -24.85 2.04 4.53
N ARG A 14 -24.51 1.40 5.65
CA ARG A 14 -25.33 0.32 6.23
C ARG A 14 -26.73 0.78 6.61
N ARG A 15 -26.90 2.01 7.13
CA ARG A 15 -28.22 2.55 7.45
C ARG A 15 -29.05 2.76 6.19
N VAL A 16 -28.42 3.20 5.11
CA VAL A 16 -29.07 3.41 3.79
C VAL A 16 -29.48 2.06 3.18
N THR A 17 -28.61 1.05 3.22
CA THR A 17 -28.90 -0.27 2.63
C THR A 17 -29.92 -1.08 3.43
N GLY A 18 -30.01 -0.85 4.73
CA GLY A 18 -30.99 -1.54 5.61
C GLY A 18 -32.43 -1.05 5.48
N ARG A 19 -32.69 0.03 4.72
CA ARG A 19 -34.03 0.55 4.47
C ARG A 19 -34.58 0.00 3.15
N GLY A 20 -35.75 -0.59 3.19
CA GLY A 20 -36.38 -1.18 2.00
C GLY A 20 -36.85 -0.13 0.97
N VAL A 21 -37.21 1.07 1.43
CA VAL A 21 -37.58 2.23 0.60
C VAL A 21 -36.71 3.41 1.05
N LEU A 22 -36.13 4.11 0.09
CA LEU A 22 -35.34 5.33 0.33
C LEU A 22 -36.10 6.54 -0.22
N SER A 23 -36.27 7.55 0.62
CA SER A 23 -36.73 8.88 0.18
C SER A 23 -35.54 9.74 -0.26
N ALA A 24 -35.81 10.77 -1.04
CA ALA A 24 -34.81 11.79 -1.41
C ALA A 24 -34.19 12.46 -0.16
N GLN A 25 -34.96 12.61 0.92
CA GLN A 25 -34.50 13.16 2.18
C GLN A 25 -33.50 12.21 2.86
N ASP A 26 -33.76 10.88 2.90
CA ASP A 26 -32.83 9.89 3.47
C ASP A 26 -31.47 9.92 2.77
N VAL A 27 -31.47 10.07 1.44
CA VAL A 27 -30.26 10.18 0.63
C VAL A 27 -29.53 11.48 0.97
N SER A 28 -30.24 12.62 1.06
CA SER A 28 -29.63 13.92 1.40
C SER A 28 -28.98 13.88 2.79
N GLU A 29 -29.69 13.36 3.81
CA GLU A 29 -29.15 13.23 5.17
C GLU A 29 -27.90 12.33 5.21
N ALA A 30 -27.89 11.23 4.46
CA ALA A 30 -26.74 10.35 4.35
C ALA A 30 -25.54 11.06 3.69
N LEU A 31 -25.75 11.81 2.61
CA LEU A 31 -24.70 12.58 1.93
C LEU A 31 -24.14 13.70 2.82
N ASP A 32 -24.97 14.38 3.60
CA ASP A 32 -24.52 15.39 4.55
C ASP A 32 -23.69 14.79 5.70
N GLN A 33 -23.99 13.55 6.12
CA GLN A 33 -23.15 12.81 7.06
C GLN A 33 -21.81 12.40 6.41
N ILE A 34 -21.83 11.87 5.18
CA ILE A 34 -20.61 11.53 4.44
C ILE A 34 -19.73 12.76 4.27
N ARG A 35 -20.31 13.91 3.88
CA ARG A 35 -19.59 15.19 3.77
C ARG A 35 -18.85 15.54 5.06
N ARG A 36 -19.52 15.47 6.21
CA ARG A 36 -18.88 15.74 7.51
C ARG A 36 -17.73 14.80 7.76
N HIS A 37 -17.89 13.49 7.54
CA HIS A 37 -16.82 12.53 7.73
C HIS A 37 -15.64 12.70 6.77
N LEU A 38 -15.88 13.18 5.54
CA LEU A 38 -14.80 13.53 4.61
C LEU A 38 -13.99 14.74 5.14
N ILE A 39 -14.67 15.76 5.66
CA ILE A 39 -14.01 16.94 6.24
C ILE A 39 -13.24 16.55 7.53
N ASP A 40 -13.83 15.73 8.41
CA ASP A 40 -13.17 15.21 9.61
C ASP A 40 -11.93 14.36 9.28
N ALA A 41 -11.91 13.78 8.08
CA ALA A 41 -10.77 13.05 7.54
C ALA A 41 -9.76 13.94 6.79
N ASP A 42 -9.83 15.25 6.94
CA ASP A 42 -8.97 16.26 6.30
C ASP A 42 -9.09 16.31 4.75
N VAL A 43 -10.23 15.94 4.17
CA VAL A 43 -10.54 16.21 2.76
C VAL A 43 -10.79 17.71 2.59
N SER A 44 -10.31 18.30 1.48
CA SER A 44 -10.56 19.73 1.21
C SER A 44 -12.05 20.00 1.03
N LEU A 45 -12.51 21.18 1.49
CA LEU A 45 -13.91 21.56 1.47
C LEU A 45 -14.50 21.50 0.06
N ASP A 46 -13.79 22.07 -0.92
CA ASP A 46 -14.24 22.10 -2.32
C ASP A 46 -14.42 20.69 -2.91
N VAL A 47 -13.52 19.76 -2.55
CA VAL A 47 -13.59 18.37 -3.00
C VAL A 47 -14.76 17.64 -2.33
N ALA A 48 -14.98 17.84 -1.03
CA ALA A 48 -16.09 17.24 -0.29
C ALA A 48 -17.46 17.78 -0.78
N ASP A 49 -17.58 19.07 -1.06
CA ASP A 49 -18.79 19.68 -1.59
C ASP A 49 -19.07 19.22 -3.02
N GLY A 50 -18.05 19.19 -3.86
CA GLY A 50 -18.15 18.64 -5.21
C GLY A 50 -18.61 17.19 -5.22
N PHE A 51 -18.09 16.34 -4.31
CA PHE A 51 -18.52 14.96 -4.14
C PHE A 51 -20.05 14.88 -3.86
N VAL A 52 -20.51 15.60 -2.84
CA VAL A 52 -21.94 15.56 -2.46
C VAL A 52 -22.84 15.99 -3.61
N ASN A 53 -22.48 17.06 -4.31
CA ASN A 53 -23.28 17.59 -5.42
C ASN A 53 -23.37 16.56 -6.56
N ARG A 54 -22.23 15.98 -6.97
CA ARG A 54 -22.22 14.99 -8.05
C ARG A 54 -22.98 13.71 -7.69
N VAL A 55 -22.88 13.23 -6.45
CA VAL A 55 -23.66 12.06 -6.01
C VAL A 55 -25.14 12.38 -5.95
N ARG A 56 -25.52 13.58 -5.45
CA ARG A 56 -26.93 14.02 -5.38
C ARG A 56 -27.55 14.10 -6.77
N GLU A 57 -26.90 14.74 -7.73
CA GLU A 57 -27.38 14.85 -9.12
C GLU A 57 -27.63 13.48 -9.76
N ARG A 58 -26.70 12.54 -9.55
CA ARG A 58 -26.81 11.19 -10.08
C ARG A 58 -27.85 10.34 -9.37
N ALA A 59 -28.04 10.53 -8.06
CA ALA A 59 -29.01 9.80 -7.27
C ALA A 59 -30.45 10.07 -7.72
N VAL A 60 -30.78 11.31 -8.12
CA VAL A 60 -32.12 11.70 -8.62
C VAL A 60 -32.50 10.89 -9.87
N GLY A 61 -31.54 10.54 -10.74
CA GLY A 61 -31.82 9.77 -11.97
C GLY A 61 -31.89 8.24 -11.78
N VAL A 62 -31.33 7.70 -10.69
CA VAL A 62 -31.07 6.24 -10.54
C VAL A 62 -32.13 5.52 -9.68
N ILE A 63 -32.89 6.21 -8.87
CA ILE A 63 -33.98 5.63 -8.02
C ILE A 63 -35.01 4.86 -8.83
N ALA A 64 -35.02 4.96 -10.16
CA ALA A 64 -35.97 4.36 -11.09
C ALA A 64 -35.62 2.92 -11.53
N LEU A 65 -34.48 2.35 -11.25
CA LEU A 65 -34.07 1.01 -11.69
C LEU A 65 -34.63 -0.08 -10.76
N LYS A 66 -35.64 -0.79 -11.18
CA LYS A 66 -36.38 -1.81 -10.41
C LYS A 66 -35.58 -3.09 -10.06
N ALA A 67 -34.43 -3.32 -10.68
CA ALA A 67 -33.67 -4.59 -10.55
C ALA A 67 -32.70 -4.68 -9.35
N VAL A 68 -32.35 -3.55 -8.74
CA VAL A 68 -31.38 -3.47 -7.64
C VAL A 68 -31.96 -2.59 -6.53
N SER A 69 -31.73 -2.93 -5.25
CA SER A 69 -32.27 -2.14 -4.15
C SER A 69 -31.76 -0.69 -4.21
N PRO A 70 -32.59 0.32 -3.91
CA PRO A 70 -32.17 1.73 -3.95
C PRO A 70 -30.92 2.01 -3.10
N GLY A 71 -30.81 1.35 -1.95
CA GLY A 71 -29.63 1.48 -1.09
C GLY A 71 -28.34 0.96 -1.74
N GLN A 72 -28.37 -0.14 -2.46
CA GLN A 72 -27.21 -0.67 -3.19
C GLN A 72 -26.80 0.24 -4.34
N GLN A 73 -27.77 0.90 -4.99
CA GLN A 73 -27.49 1.89 -6.03
C GLN A 73 -26.79 3.12 -5.47
N VAL A 74 -27.20 3.63 -4.29
CA VAL A 74 -26.52 4.73 -3.59
C VAL A 74 -25.10 4.34 -3.20
N VAL A 75 -24.89 3.14 -2.66
CA VAL A 75 -23.54 2.64 -2.34
C VAL A 75 -22.64 2.60 -3.57
N LYS A 76 -23.17 2.14 -4.71
CA LYS A 76 -22.43 2.13 -5.98
C LYS A 76 -22.05 3.55 -6.41
N LEU A 77 -22.98 4.49 -6.36
CA LEU A 77 -22.72 5.89 -6.72
C LEU A 77 -21.65 6.52 -5.83
N VAL A 78 -21.73 6.31 -4.51
CA VAL A 78 -20.72 6.77 -3.54
C VAL A 78 -19.37 6.17 -3.84
N ARG A 79 -19.29 4.84 -4.10
CA ARG A 79 -18.04 4.16 -4.46
C ARG A 79 -17.43 4.73 -5.73
N ASP A 80 -18.23 4.84 -6.77
CA ASP A 80 -17.75 5.31 -8.07
C ASP A 80 -17.29 6.76 -7.98
N GLU A 81 -17.93 7.60 -7.15
CA GLU A 81 -17.54 8.98 -6.96
C GLU A 81 -16.23 9.11 -6.12
N ILE A 82 -16.08 8.28 -5.08
CA ILE A 82 -14.79 8.18 -4.34
C ILE A 82 -13.68 7.74 -5.30
N ALA A 83 -13.94 6.76 -6.17
CA ALA A 83 -12.94 6.33 -7.15
C ALA A 83 -12.55 7.47 -8.12
N ARG A 84 -13.50 8.30 -8.56
CA ARG A 84 -13.21 9.50 -9.38
C ARG A 84 -12.37 10.53 -8.63
N MET A 85 -12.68 10.79 -7.35
CA MET A 85 -11.85 11.66 -6.52
C MET A 85 -10.41 11.17 -6.43
N LEU A 86 -10.21 9.87 -6.46
CA LEU A 86 -8.90 9.21 -6.46
C LEU A 86 -8.25 9.14 -7.85
N GLY A 87 -8.93 9.57 -8.90
CA GLY A 87 -8.40 9.62 -10.26
C GLY A 87 -8.85 8.49 -11.18
N ALA A 88 -9.95 7.76 -10.87
CA ALA A 88 -10.50 6.77 -11.78
C ALA A 88 -11.15 7.44 -12.99
N SER A 89 -10.85 6.95 -14.20
CA SER A 89 -11.56 7.31 -15.42
C SER A 89 -12.93 6.64 -15.51
N GLU A 90 -13.84 7.17 -16.34
CA GLU A 90 -15.14 6.53 -16.59
C GLU A 90 -14.99 5.11 -17.17
N GLU A 91 -13.98 4.90 -18.00
CA GLU A 91 -13.67 3.57 -18.54
C GLU A 91 -13.25 2.60 -17.40
N ALA A 92 -12.48 3.07 -16.43
CA ALA A 92 -12.07 2.28 -15.27
C ALA A 92 -13.27 1.85 -14.42
N LEU A 93 -14.26 2.73 -14.24
CA LEU A 93 -15.47 2.45 -13.47
C LEU A 93 -16.41 1.45 -14.18
N GLY A 94 -16.35 1.39 -15.50
CA GLY A 94 -17.14 0.45 -16.31
C GLY A 94 -16.53 -0.96 -16.43
N ARG A 95 -15.28 -1.16 -16.02
CA ARG A 95 -14.61 -2.47 -16.12
C ARG A 95 -14.95 -3.39 -14.95
N PRO A 96 -14.85 -4.72 -15.15
CA PRO A 96 -15.04 -5.69 -14.06
C PRO A 96 -14.09 -5.44 -12.90
N THR A 97 -14.55 -5.71 -11.69
CA THR A 97 -13.72 -5.70 -10.48
C THR A 97 -12.57 -6.69 -10.67
N GLY A 98 -11.33 -6.21 -10.59
CA GLY A 98 -10.11 -7.02 -10.83
C GLY A 98 -9.28 -6.60 -12.04
N ALA A 99 -9.80 -5.76 -12.93
CA ALA A 99 -8.95 -5.10 -13.92
C ALA A 99 -8.01 -4.09 -13.24
N GLN A 100 -6.78 -3.96 -13.74
CA GLN A 100 -5.87 -2.94 -13.23
C GLN A 100 -6.27 -1.56 -13.73
N HIS A 101 -6.49 -0.64 -12.81
CA HIS A 101 -6.88 0.75 -13.07
C HIS A 101 -5.79 1.74 -12.61
N ALA A 102 -4.64 1.23 -12.16
CA ALA A 102 -3.54 2.06 -11.69
C ALA A 102 -2.95 2.91 -12.82
N ALA A 103 -2.65 4.16 -12.51
CA ALA A 103 -1.90 5.01 -13.41
C ALA A 103 -0.45 4.49 -13.55
N LEU A 104 -0.08 4.06 -14.75
CA LEU A 104 1.23 3.45 -15.00
C LEU A 104 2.32 4.51 -15.17
N LEU A 105 3.57 4.12 -14.87
CA LEU A 105 4.74 4.88 -15.26
C LEU A 105 4.88 4.91 -16.78
N GLN A 106 5.24 6.07 -17.29
CA GLN A 106 5.56 6.22 -18.71
C GLN A 106 7.04 5.96 -18.93
N PHE A 107 7.35 5.02 -19.80
CA PHE A 107 8.72 4.70 -20.15
C PHE A 107 9.14 5.38 -21.46
N ALA A 108 10.40 5.79 -21.54
CA ALA A 108 10.98 6.33 -22.76
C ALA A 108 11.15 5.21 -23.82
N SER A 109 10.89 5.54 -25.06
CA SER A 109 11.12 4.62 -26.20
C SER A 109 12.60 4.52 -26.60
N VAL A 110 13.37 5.57 -26.32
CA VAL A 110 14.80 5.67 -26.64
C VAL A 110 15.54 6.21 -25.43
N GLY A 111 16.71 5.63 -25.12
CA GLY A 111 17.52 5.99 -23.94
C GLY A 111 16.94 5.51 -22.62
N PRO A 112 17.55 5.88 -21.48
CA PRO A 112 17.05 5.55 -20.18
C PRO A 112 15.80 6.40 -19.84
N THR A 113 14.83 5.78 -19.17
CA THR A 113 13.72 6.51 -18.57
C THR A 113 14.20 7.18 -17.29
N VAL A 114 14.26 8.49 -17.26
CA VAL A 114 14.59 9.24 -16.04
C VAL A 114 13.31 9.55 -15.27
N ILE A 115 13.31 9.21 -13.97
CA ILE A 115 12.25 9.48 -13.00
C ILE A 115 12.83 10.41 -11.94
N LEU A 116 12.30 11.62 -11.84
CA LEU A 116 12.69 12.60 -10.83
C LEU A 116 11.74 12.53 -9.64
N LEU A 117 12.24 12.21 -8.45
CA LEU A 117 11.45 12.24 -7.23
C LEU A 117 11.57 13.59 -6.56
N VAL A 118 10.45 14.28 -6.36
CA VAL A 118 10.36 15.59 -5.72
C VAL A 118 9.50 15.53 -4.47
N GLY A 119 9.65 16.49 -3.55
CA GLY A 119 8.85 16.54 -2.31
C GLY A 119 9.63 17.13 -1.15
N LEU A 120 8.94 17.42 -0.05
CA LEU A 120 9.54 18.03 1.14
C LEU A 120 10.41 17.04 1.93
N GLN A 121 11.18 17.57 2.87
CA GLN A 121 11.97 16.77 3.80
C GLN A 121 11.06 15.87 4.66
N GLY A 122 11.48 14.63 4.89
CA GLY A 122 10.71 13.67 5.69
C GLY A 122 9.52 13.02 4.95
N SER A 123 9.24 13.38 3.69
CA SER A 123 8.18 12.74 2.89
C SER A 123 8.49 11.30 2.48
N GLY A 124 9.74 10.84 2.66
CA GLY A 124 10.14 9.46 2.35
C GLY A 124 10.72 9.26 0.95
N LYS A 125 11.26 10.29 0.29
CA LYS A 125 11.82 10.20 -1.08
C LYS A 125 12.87 9.10 -1.22
N THR A 126 13.91 9.14 -0.41
CA THR A 126 15.04 8.18 -0.46
C THR A 126 14.57 6.74 -0.27
N THR A 127 13.70 6.51 0.71
CA THR A 127 13.09 5.19 0.93
C THR A 127 12.21 4.76 -0.25
N THR A 128 11.45 5.71 -0.81
CA THR A 128 10.59 5.46 -1.98
C THR A 128 11.42 5.17 -3.23
N ALA A 129 12.56 5.86 -3.42
CA ALA A 129 13.49 5.58 -4.52
C ALA A 129 13.94 4.11 -4.50
N ALA A 130 14.36 3.61 -3.34
CA ALA A 130 14.78 2.21 -3.19
C ALA A 130 13.62 1.21 -3.39
N LYS A 131 12.44 1.49 -2.85
CA LYS A 131 11.25 0.64 -3.04
C LYS A 131 10.81 0.58 -4.50
N LEU A 132 10.79 1.73 -5.17
CA LEU A 132 10.46 1.83 -6.59
C LEU A 132 11.51 1.09 -7.44
N ALA A 133 12.79 1.28 -7.14
CA ALA A 133 13.87 0.56 -7.82
C ALA A 133 13.73 -0.97 -7.66
N ARG A 134 13.45 -1.47 -6.44
CA ARG A 134 13.20 -2.89 -6.22
C ARG A 134 12.03 -3.41 -7.06
N ARG A 135 10.94 -2.67 -7.10
CA ARG A 135 9.77 -3.02 -7.91
C ARG A 135 10.10 -3.07 -9.39
N LEU A 136 10.74 -2.03 -9.91
CA LEU A 136 11.17 -1.96 -11.32
C LEU A 136 12.18 -3.04 -11.69
N LYS A 137 13.03 -3.47 -10.74
CA LYS A 137 13.93 -4.61 -10.93
C LYS A 137 13.15 -5.91 -11.13
N LEU A 138 12.11 -6.16 -10.33
CA LEU A 138 11.23 -7.32 -10.49
C LEU A 138 10.46 -7.29 -11.82
N GLU A 139 10.13 -6.10 -12.31
CA GLU A 139 9.50 -5.86 -13.61
C GLU A 139 10.52 -5.85 -14.79
N GLN A 140 11.78 -6.22 -14.53
CA GLN A 140 12.87 -6.30 -15.53
C GLN A 140 13.16 -4.96 -16.25
N LYS A 141 12.95 -3.83 -15.56
CA LYS A 141 13.19 -2.48 -16.08
C LYS A 141 14.62 -1.96 -15.86
N ALA A 142 15.55 -2.82 -15.41
CA ALA A 142 16.96 -2.51 -15.16
C ALA A 142 17.18 -1.13 -14.50
N PRO A 143 16.72 -0.92 -13.23
CA PRO A 143 16.80 0.38 -12.58
C PRO A 143 18.20 0.70 -12.07
N GLY A 144 18.54 2.00 -12.02
CA GLY A 144 19.67 2.59 -11.31
C GLY A 144 19.19 3.75 -10.43
N LEU A 145 19.89 4.01 -9.34
CA LEU A 145 19.61 5.09 -8.40
C LEU A 145 20.66 6.20 -8.54
N VAL A 146 20.24 7.45 -8.57
CA VAL A 146 21.14 8.64 -8.61
C VAL A 146 20.87 9.49 -7.38
N ALA A 147 21.92 9.79 -6.62
CA ALA A 147 21.86 10.65 -5.44
C ALA A 147 22.01 12.12 -5.87
N ALA A 148 20.93 12.88 -5.84
CA ALA A 148 20.92 14.32 -6.10
C ALA A 148 20.87 15.17 -4.81
N ASP A 149 20.82 14.57 -3.62
CA ASP A 149 21.00 15.27 -2.33
C ASP A 149 22.49 15.35 -1.98
N VAL A 150 23.20 16.23 -2.68
CA VAL A 150 24.66 16.37 -2.51
C VAL A 150 25.04 17.16 -1.27
N ALA A 151 24.14 17.97 -0.73
CA ALA A 151 24.39 18.80 0.44
C ALA A 151 24.46 17.97 1.75
N ARG A 152 23.87 16.77 1.77
CA ARG A 152 23.81 15.90 2.94
C ARG A 152 24.57 14.60 2.71
N PRO A 153 25.82 14.46 3.21
CA PRO A 153 26.60 13.23 3.05
C PRO A 153 25.85 11.96 3.52
N ALA A 154 25.15 12.05 4.65
CA ALA A 154 24.37 10.95 5.21
C ALA A 154 23.22 10.48 4.26
N ALA A 155 22.64 11.36 3.46
CA ALA A 155 21.59 10.99 2.51
C ALA A 155 22.13 10.11 1.36
N ARG A 156 23.35 10.41 0.88
CA ARG A 156 24.03 9.57 -0.13
C ARG A 156 24.37 8.18 0.42
N GLU A 157 24.92 8.12 1.64
CA GLU A 157 25.24 6.86 2.29
C GLU A 157 23.99 6.03 2.55
N GLN A 158 22.90 6.68 2.97
CA GLN A 158 21.60 6.02 3.13
C GLN A 158 21.08 5.44 1.82
N LEU A 159 21.14 6.21 0.71
CA LEU A 159 20.72 5.72 -0.60
C LEU A 159 21.57 4.54 -1.05
N GLN A 160 22.88 4.58 -0.81
CA GLN A 160 23.81 3.51 -1.14
C GLN A 160 23.48 2.22 -0.38
N GLN A 161 23.29 2.30 0.94
CA GLN A 161 22.89 1.16 1.77
C GLN A 161 21.54 0.56 1.31
N LEU A 162 20.57 1.41 1.00
CA LEU A 162 19.27 0.97 0.48
C LEU A 162 19.41 0.33 -0.90
N GLY A 163 20.24 0.87 -1.79
CA GLY A 163 20.54 0.29 -3.10
C GLY A 163 21.17 -1.10 -2.97
N GLU A 164 22.14 -1.28 -2.09
CA GLU A 164 22.75 -2.58 -1.78
C GLU A 164 21.71 -3.57 -1.24
N GLN A 165 20.85 -3.12 -0.32
CA GLN A 165 19.80 -3.97 0.26
C GLN A 165 18.82 -4.50 -0.80
N VAL A 166 18.48 -3.69 -1.82
CA VAL A 166 17.56 -4.10 -2.90
C VAL A 166 18.31 -4.66 -4.12
N GLY A 167 19.65 -4.63 -4.11
CA GLY A 167 20.53 -5.11 -5.17
C GLY A 167 20.38 -4.29 -6.46
N VAL A 168 20.36 -2.96 -6.34
CA VAL A 168 20.27 -1.99 -7.44
C VAL A 168 21.48 -1.07 -7.38
N PRO A 169 22.18 -0.80 -8.50
CA PRO A 169 23.35 0.08 -8.52
C PRO A 169 22.97 1.53 -8.17
N VAL A 170 23.86 2.18 -7.43
CA VAL A 170 23.74 3.60 -7.04
C VAL A 170 24.88 4.39 -7.64
N PHE A 171 24.55 5.50 -8.27
CA PHE A 171 25.49 6.41 -8.91
C PHE A 171 25.53 7.71 -8.10
N PRO A 172 26.54 7.88 -7.22
CA PRO A 172 26.58 9.00 -6.26
C PRO A 172 27.02 10.33 -6.89
N GLY A 173 27.48 10.33 -8.16
CA GLY A 173 28.19 11.45 -8.75
C GLY A 173 29.63 11.59 -8.23
N GLU A 174 30.45 12.42 -8.87
CA GLU A 174 31.84 12.63 -8.46
C GLU A 174 31.95 13.37 -7.10
N ARG A 175 32.95 12.97 -6.29
CA ARG A 175 33.34 13.67 -5.05
C ARG A 175 34.61 14.49 -5.31
N GLY A 176 34.68 15.71 -4.79
CA GLY A 176 35.92 16.50 -4.67
C GLY A 176 35.84 17.91 -5.25
N ALA A 177 36.93 18.66 -5.13
CA ALA A 177 37.07 20.05 -5.58
C ALA A 177 36.92 20.27 -7.10
N ARG A 178 36.86 19.21 -7.90
CA ARG A 178 36.56 19.20 -9.34
C ARG A 178 35.12 18.84 -9.68
N SER A 179 34.28 18.52 -8.67
CA SER A 179 32.87 18.25 -8.91
C SER A 179 32.18 19.58 -9.26
N GLY A 180 31.63 19.66 -10.44
CA GLY A 180 30.86 20.80 -10.91
C GLY A 180 29.60 21.08 -10.10
N THR A 181 28.69 21.86 -10.64
CA THR A 181 27.37 22.15 -10.04
C THR A 181 26.60 20.85 -9.78
N LEU A 182 25.59 20.90 -8.89
CA LEU A 182 24.66 19.77 -8.65
C LEU A 182 24.12 19.21 -9.98
N VAL A 183 23.74 20.10 -10.88
CA VAL A 183 23.19 19.74 -12.19
C VAL A 183 24.16 18.90 -13.03
N GLU A 184 25.44 19.31 -13.03
CA GLU A 184 26.50 18.59 -13.76
C GLU A 184 26.75 17.21 -13.16
N GLN A 185 26.80 17.11 -11.81
CA GLN A 185 26.97 15.85 -11.09
C GLN A 185 25.83 14.87 -11.39
N VAL A 186 24.58 15.34 -11.35
CA VAL A 186 23.41 14.50 -11.65
C VAL A 186 23.42 14.07 -13.12
N ARG A 187 23.74 15.00 -14.05
CA ARG A 187 23.86 14.67 -15.47
C ARG A 187 24.92 13.61 -15.72
N GLN A 188 26.05 13.70 -15.06
CA GLN A 188 27.12 12.71 -15.13
C GLN A 188 26.66 11.36 -14.58
N ALA A 189 26.05 11.31 -13.39
CA ALA A 189 25.54 10.10 -12.78
C ALA A 189 24.47 9.39 -13.66
N VAL A 190 23.60 10.15 -14.32
CA VAL A 190 22.64 9.60 -15.30
C VAL A 190 23.36 8.96 -16.49
N ARG A 191 24.43 9.61 -17.03
CA ARG A 191 25.23 9.03 -18.11
C ARG A 191 26.00 7.77 -17.66
N GLU A 192 26.46 7.73 -16.44
CA GLU A 192 27.11 6.53 -15.86
C GLU A 192 26.13 5.38 -15.71
N ALA A 193 24.91 5.67 -15.25
CA ALA A 193 23.84 4.70 -15.20
C ALA A 193 23.48 4.15 -16.59
N GLU A 194 23.43 5.00 -17.59
CA GLU A 194 23.19 4.60 -18.99
C GLU A 194 24.31 3.68 -19.50
N LYS A 195 25.59 4.04 -19.27
CA LYS A 195 26.75 3.20 -19.62
C LYS A 195 26.72 1.86 -18.90
N ALA A 196 26.20 1.82 -17.66
CA ALA A 196 25.95 0.60 -16.90
C ALA A 196 24.71 -0.19 -17.37
N ARG A 197 24.08 0.23 -18.49
CA ARG A 197 22.90 -0.40 -19.09
C ARG A 197 21.64 -0.34 -18.21
N CYS A 198 21.53 0.65 -17.32
CA CYS A 198 20.29 0.94 -16.66
C CYS A 198 19.28 1.52 -17.66
N ARG A 199 18.11 0.87 -17.76
CA ARG A 199 17.01 1.35 -18.64
C ARG A 199 16.07 2.32 -17.91
N THR A 200 16.14 2.37 -16.59
CA THR A 200 15.40 3.31 -15.77
C THR A 200 16.34 3.93 -14.75
N VAL A 201 16.34 5.24 -14.63
CA VAL A 201 17.17 5.98 -13.67
C VAL A 201 16.27 6.78 -12.75
N ILE A 202 16.32 6.47 -11.45
CA ILE A 202 15.56 7.18 -10.42
C ILE A 202 16.47 8.18 -9.74
N VAL A 203 16.14 9.45 -9.84
CA VAL A 203 16.89 10.56 -9.24
C VAL A 203 16.23 10.95 -7.93
N ASP A 204 16.93 10.72 -6.80
CA ASP A 204 16.51 11.09 -5.46
C ASP A 204 16.98 12.51 -5.16
N THR A 205 16.07 13.50 -5.19
CA THR A 205 16.42 14.90 -4.97
C THR A 205 16.45 15.27 -3.50
N ALA A 206 17.17 16.35 -3.18
CA ALA A 206 17.11 16.95 -1.85
C ALA A 206 15.67 17.35 -1.48
N GLY A 207 15.35 17.26 -0.21
CA GLY A 207 14.11 17.78 0.35
C GLY A 207 14.39 19.00 1.22
N ARG A 208 13.63 20.07 1.03
CA ARG A 208 13.61 21.22 1.94
C ARG A 208 12.41 21.15 2.88
N LEU A 209 12.45 21.93 3.96
CA LEU A 209 11.34 21.98 4.92
C LEU A 209 10.09 22.64 4.35
N GLN A 210 10.25 23.51 3.37
CA GLN A 210 9.16 24.24 2.71
C GLN A 210 9.47 24.47 1.23
N ILE A 211 8.46 24.81 0.46
CA ILE A 211 8.58 25.24 -0.93
C ILE A 211 9.09 26.67 -0.95
N ASP A 212 10.26 26.88 -1.52
CA ASP A 212 10.86 28.19 -1.72
C ASP A 212 11.38 28.33 -3.17
N ALA A 213 11.73 29.55 -3.55
CA ALA A 213 12.23 29.85 -4.90
C ALA A 213 13.50 29.04 -5.23
N ALA A 214 14.39 28.90 -4.26
CA ALA A 214 15.65 28.16 -4.45
C ALA A 214 15.42 26.67 -4.73
N LEU A 215 14.43 26.01 -4.08
CA LEU A 215 14.03 24.65 -4.39
C LEU A 215 13.47 24.55 -5.81
N MET A 216 12.60 25.49 -6.19
CA MET A 216 11.99 25.47 -7.51
C MET A 216 13.01 25.71 -8.63
N ASP A 217 13.98 26.61 -8.43
CA ASP A 217 15.07 26.85 -9.38
C ASP A 217 15.99 25.64 -9.52
N GLU A 218 16.31 24.97 -8.41
CA GLU A 218 17.07 23.71 -8.43
C GLU A 218 16.33 22.62 -9.21
N LEU A 219 15.04 22.43 -8.97
CA LEU A 219 14.22 21.45 -9.67
C LEU A 219 14.07 21.74 -11.16
N LYS A 220 13.91 23.03 -11.54
CA LYS A 220 13.90 23.46 -12.94
C LYS A 220 15.23 23.13 -13.63
N ALA A 221 16.35 23.42 -12.98
CA ALA A 221 17.68 23.12 -13.52
C ALA A 221 17.92 21.60 -13.66
N LEU A 222 17.53 20.79 -12.67
CA LEU A 222 17.61 19.35 -12.74
C LEU A 222 16.72 18.78 -13.85
N ARG A 223 15.50 19.28 -13.99
CA ARG A 223 14.58 18.88 -15.07
C ARG A 223 15.14 19.18 -16.45
N ALA A 224 15.66 20.38 -16.67
CA ALA A 224 16.28 20.77 -17.93
C ALA A 224 17.51 19.90 -18.25
N ALA A 225 18.29 19.52 -17.23
CA ALA A 225 19.50 18.71 -17.40
C ALA A 225 19.26 17.23 -17.66
N THR A 226 18.17 16.67 -17.14
CA THR A 226 17.89 15.23 -17.17
C THR A 226 16.73 14.85 -18.06
N SER A 227 15.92 15.81 -18.52
CA SER A 227 14.73 15.61 -19.36
C SER A 227 13.88 14.43 -18.86
N PRO A 228 13.41 14.46 -17.60
CA PRO A 228 12.77 13.32 -17.00
C PRO A 228 11.44 13.00 -17.68
N ARG A 229 11.19 11.72 -17.93
CA ARG A 229 9.89 11.26 -18.42
C ARG A 229 8.82 11.32 -17.35
N GLU A 230 9.23 11.16 -16.09
CA GLU A 230 8.36 11.22 -14.92
C GLU A 230 8.92 12.20 -13.89
N VAL A 231 8.05 13.07 -13.38
CA VAL A 231 8.30 13.90 -12.20
C VAL A 231 7.27 13.51 -11.16
N LEU A 232 7.69 12.75 -10.15
CA LEU A 232 6.81 12.15 -9.18
C LEU A 232 6.92 12.87 -7.82
N LEU A 233 5.82 13.43 -7.36
CA LEU A 233 5.73 13.98 -6.01
C LEU A 233 5.68 12.83 -5.00
N VAL A 234 6.63 12.80 -4.08
CA VAL A 234 6.57 11.92 -2.90
C VAL A 234 5.99 12.72 -1.75
N ALA A 235 4.80 12.35 -1.31
CA ALA A 235 4.03 13.07 -0.31
C ALA A 235 3.65 12.17 0.87
N ASP A 236 3.67 12.74 2.08
CA ASP A 236 3.28 12.04 3.30
C ASP A 236 1.76 12.01 3.42
N GLY A 237 1.18 10.81 3.40
CA GLY A 237 -0.28 10.62 3.50
C GLY A 237 -0.87 10.94 4.87
N MET A 238 -0.02 11.16 5.90
CA MET A 238 -0.48 11.49 7.25
C MET A 238 -0.70 13.00 7.49
N THR A 239 -0.15 13.86 6.62
CA THR A 239 -0.16 15.32 6.85
C THR A 239 -1.42 16.04 6.34
N GLY A 240 -2.45 15.30 5.92
CA GLY A 240 -3.78 15.84 5.61
C GLY A 240 -3.76 16.95 4.56
N GLN A 241 -4.36 18.10 4.88
CA GLN A 241 -4.46 19.25 3.95
C GLN A 241 -3.12 19.90 3.59
N ASP A 242 -2.09 19.78 4.45
CA ASP A 242 -0.75 20.27 4.11
C ASP A 242 -0.19 19.56 2.88
N THR A 243 -0.44 18.25 2.76
CA THR A 243 -0.05 17.50 1.56
C THR A 243 -0.69 18.05 0.30
N VAL A 244 -1.93 18.50 0.37
CA VAL A 244 -2.65 19.08 -0.79
C VAL A 244 -2.03 20.44 -1.18
N ARG A 245 -1.70 21.28 -0.19
CA ARG A 245 -1.01 22.56 -0.44
C ARG A 245 0.37 22.35 -1.07
N ILE A 246 1.10 21.35 -0.56
CA ILE A 246 2.41 20.95 -1.10
C ILE A 246 2.25 20.47 -2.55
N ALA A 247 1.29 19.60 -2.83
CA ALA A 247 1.06 19.07 -4.17
C ALA A 247 0.73 20.19 -5.18
N ARG A 248 -0.11 21.16 -4.78
CA ARG A 248 -0.41 22.34 -5.60
C ARG A 248 0.84 23.18 -5.86
N GLY A 249 1.61 23.47 -4.81
CA GLY A 249 2.84 24.27 -4.95
C GLY A 249 3.88 23.62 -5.87
N PHE A 250 4.06 22.29 -5.80
CA PHE A 250 4.93 21.59 -6.76
C PHE A 250 4.34 21.52 -8.17
N GLN A 251 3.01 21.37 -8.30
CA GLN A 251 2.34 21.35 -9.60
C GLN A 251 2.49 22.68 -10.35
N GLU A 252 2.39 23.79 -9.63
CA GLU A 252 2.52 25.14 -10.18
C GLU A 252 3.98 25.56 -10.37
N GLY A 253 4.87 25.17 -9.43
CA GLY A 253 6.26 25.60 -9.42
C GLY A 253 7.18 24.81 -10.34
N VAL A 254 6.87 23.54 -10.62
CA VAL A 254 7.67 22.71 -11.53
C VAL A 254 7.24 22.93 -12.95
N GLU A 255 8.14 23.40 -13.81
CA GLU A 255 7.88 23.61 -15.24
C GLU A 255 7.35 22.32 -15.89
N GLY A 256 6.21 22.41 -16.61
CA GLY A 256 5.53 21.25 -17.18
C GLY A 256 4.82 20.34 -16.16
N GLY A 257 4.76 20.74 -14.89
CA GLY A 257 3.99 20.09 -13.83
C GLY A 257 4.51 18.73 -13.37
N LEU A 258 3.76 18.11 -12.47
CA LEU A 258 3.97 16.76 -11.99
C LEU A 258 3.31 15.74 -12.93
N THR A 259 3.94 14.57 -13.12
CA THR A 259 3.35 13.48 -13.92
C THR A 259 2.64 12.43 -13.07
N GLY A 260 2.82 12.50 -11.75
CA GLY A 260 2.20 11.60 -10.80
C GLY A 260 2.59 11.91 -9.36
N ALA A 261 1.91 11.26 -8.42
CA ALA A 261 2.24 11.30 -7.01
C ALA A 261 2.44 9.89 -6.44
N ILE A 262 3.27 9.81 -5.40
CA ILE A 262 3.47 8.61 -4.56
C ILE A 262 3.11 9.03 -3.14
N LEU A 263 2.11 8.36 -2.56
CA LEU A 263 1.74 8.58 -1.17
C LEU A 263 2.50 7.62 -0.27
N THR A 264 3.15 8.14 0.76
CA THR A 264 3.89 7.35 1.75
C THR A 264 3.15 7.27 3.07
N LYS A 265 3.59 6.36 3.95
CA LYS A 265 3.11 6.19 5.34
C LYS A 265 1.60 5.92 5.46
N LEU A 266 1.00 5.30 4.45
CA LEU A 266 -0.43 4.96 4.49
C LEU A 266 -0.75 3.79 5.43
N ASP A 267 0.25 3.07 5.92
CA ASP A 267 0.15 2.03 6.96
C ASP A 267 -0.07 2.60 8.37
N GLY A 268 0.25 3.88 8.58
CA GLY A 268 -0.04 4.59 9.82
C GLY A 268 -1.52 4.95 9.98
N ASP A 269 -1.82 5.81 10.94
CA ASP A 269 -3.18 6.29 11.22
C ASP A 269 -3.58 7.44 10.27
N ALA A 270 -3.33 7.26 8.97
CA ALA A 270 -3.66 8.24 7.94
C ALA A 270 -5.18 8.38 7.84
N ARG A 271 -5.68 9.62 7.99
CA ARG A 271 -7.11 9.93 7.87
C ARG A 271 -7.65 9.78 6.44
N GLY A 272 -6.75 9.80 5.44
CA GLY A 272 -7.09 9.56 4.03
C GLY A 272 -7.42 10.79 3.21
N GLY A 273 -7.59 11.93 3.84
CA GLY A 273 -7.98 13.18 3.16
C GLY A 273 -6.98 13.63 2.09
N ALA A 274 -5.69 13.44 2.34
CA ALA A 274 -4.65 13.73 1.35
C ALA A 274 -4.87 12.94 0.04
N ALA A 275 -5.09 11.62 0.14
CA ALA A 275 -5.32 10.76 -1.02
C ALA A 275 -6.54 11.19 -1.82
N LEU A 276 -7.65 11.51 -1.12
CA LEU A 276 -8.90 11.94 -1.73
C LEU A 276 -8.82 13.34 -2.37
N SER A 277 -7.93 14.19 -1.87
CA SER A 277 -7.87 15.60 -2.30
C SER A 277 -6.80 15.88 -3.35
N ILE A 278 -5.67 15.15 -3.36
CA ILE A 278 -4.55 15.44 -4.28
C ILE A 278 -5.01 15.46 -5.73
N HIS A 279 -5.66 14.40 -6.20
CA HIS A 279 -6.12 14.34 -7.59
C HIS A 279 -7.19 15.40 -7.87
N GLY A 280 -8.17 15.55 -6.98
CA GLY A 280 -9.25 16.52 -7.14
C GLY A 280 -8.78 17.97 -7.20
N VAL A 281 -7.68 18.32 -6.53
CA VAL A 281 -7.13 19.67 -6.46
C VAL A 281 -6.08 19.94 -7.56
N THR A 282 -5.28 18.93 -7.91
CA THR A 282 -4.12 19.12 -8.81
C THR A 282 -4.27 18.47 -10.17
N GLY A 283 -5.23 17.57 -10.36
CA GLY A 283 -5.34 16.72 -11.55
C GLY A 283 -4.25 15.64 -11.65
N VAL A 284 -3.31 15.60 -10.70
CA VAL A 284 -2.16 14.68 -10.73
C VAL A 284 -2.57 13.27 -10.30
N PRO A 285 -2.34 12.22 -11.11
CA PRO A 285 -2.71 10.87 -10.73
C PRO A 285 -1.77 10.32 -9.63
N ILE A 286 -2.35 9.61 -8.66
CA ILE A 286 -1.57 8.85 -7.70
C ILE A 286 -1.15 7.54 -8.35
N LYS A 287 0.17 7.27 -8.44
CA LYS A 287 0.72 6.08 -9.10
C LYS A 287 1.04 4.95 -8.12
N TYR A 288 1.52 5.29 -6.94
CA TYR A 288 1.91 4.30 -5.93
C TYR A 288 1.50 4.72 -4.52
N ALA A 289 1.33 3.71 -3.66
CA ALA A 289 1.05 3.81 -2.24
C ALA A 289 2.12 3.08 -1.42
N GLY A 290 2.78 3.77 -0.51
CA GLY A 290 3.67 3.20 0.49
C GLY A 290 2.86 2.70 1.69
N VAL A 291 2.85 1.38 1.89
CA VAL A 291 1.98 0.68 2.84
C VAL A 291 2.76 -0.03 3.96
N GLY A 292 3.95 0.43 4.26
CA GLY A 292 4.80 -0.13 5.32
C GLY A 292 6.27 0.24 5.12
N GLU A 293 7.12 -0.13 6.06
CA GLU A 293 8.55 0.20 6.07
C GLU A 293 9.40 -0.71 5.17
N LYS A 294 8.98 -1.96 4.96
CA LYS A 294 9.74 -2.96 4.21
C LYS A 294 9.97 -2.54 2.74
N PRO A 295 11.08 -3.01 2.11
CA PRO A 295 11.37 -2.68 0.71
C PRO A 295 10.31 -3.11 -0.31
N ASP A 296 9.46 -4.07 0.02
CA ASP A 296 8.35 -4.57 -0.80
C ASP A 296 7.02 -3.84 -0.54
N ALA A 297 6.98 -2.94 0.44
CA ALA A 297 5.78 -2.22 0.82
C ALA A 297 5.54 -0.96 -0.04
N LEU A 298 5.52 -1.12 -1.37
CA LEU A 298 5.11 -0.12 -2.36
C LEU A 298 4.15 -0.79 -3.35
N GLU A 299 2.89 -0.41 -3.30
CA GLU A 299 1.83 -0.98 -4.14
C GLU A 299 1.42 0.01 -5.24
N PRO A 300 1.03 -0.45 -6.46
CA PRO A 300 0.35 0.40 -7.42
C PRO A 300 -0.93 0.96 -6.81
N PHE A 301 -1.18 2.23 -7.04
CA PHE A 301 -2.39 2.87 -6.55
C PHE A 301 -3.51 2.66 -7.57
N ASP A 302 -4.47 1.81 -7.23
CA ASP A 302 -5.66 1.58 -8.03
C ASP A 302 -6.85 2.33 -7.40
N PRO A 303 -7.38 3.39 -8.04
CA PRO A 303 -8.46 4.20 -7.48
C PRO A 303 -9.73 3.42 -7.16
N VAL A 304 -10.10 2.44 -8.00
CA VAL A 304 -11.33 1.65 -7.81
C VAL A 304 -11.20 0.69 -6.62
N ARG A 305 -10.04 0.02 -6.50
CA ARG A 305 -9.72 -0.84 -5.36
C ARG A 305 -9.63 -0.02 -4.06
N MET A 306 -9.01 1.15 -4.14
CA MET A 306 -8.86 2.03 -2.99
C MET A 306 -10.21 2.56 -2.50
N ALA A 307 -11.13 2.92 -3.40
CA ALA A 307 -12.51 3.28 -3.06
C ALA A 307 -13.24 2.13 -2.33
N GLY A 308 -13.05 0.90 -2.78
CA GLY A 308 -13.58 -0.30 -2.09
C GLY A 308 -13.02 -0.45 -0.67
N ARG A 309 -11.71 -0.24 -0.48
CA ARG A 309 -11.06 -0.27 0.85
C ARG A 309 -11.62 0.82 1.77
N ILE A 310 -11.78 2.05 1.27
CA ILE A 310 -12.35 3.19 2.02
C ILE A 310 -13.80 2.92 2.45
N LEU A 311 -14.57 2.19 1.65
CA LEU A 311 -15.95 1.82 1.99
C LEU A 311 -16.09 0.54 2.81
N GLY A 312 -14.98 -0.05 3.26
CA GLY A 312 -15.00 -1.28 4.05
C GLY A 312 -15.43 -2.53 3.25
N GLN A 313 -15.43 -2.46 1.92
CA GLN A 313 -15.76 -3.59 1.03
C GLN A 313 -14.61 -4.59 0.90
N GLY A 314 -13.45 -4.29 1.51
CA GLY A 314 -12.24 -5.09 1.40
C GLY A 314 -11.54 -4.92 0.05
N ASP A 315 -10.51 -5.73 -0.16
CA ASP A 315 -9.79 -5.81 -1.43
C ASP A 315 -9.43 -7.27 -1.73
N VAL A 316 -10.44 -8.01 -2.15
CA VAL A 316 -10.31 -9.44 -2.45
C VAL A 316 -9.26 -9.69 -3.56
N VAL A 317 -9.15 -8.76 -4.52
CA VAL A 317 -8.17 -8.87 -5.62
C VAL A 317 -6.75 -8.78 -5.07
N ALA A 318 -6.46 -7.79 -4.21
CA ALA A 318 -5.14 -7.69 -3.56
C ALA A 318 -4.83 -8.92 -2.71
N LEU A 319 -5.82 -9.50 -2.04
CA LEU A 319 -5.65 -10.71 -1.27
C LEU A 319 -5.27 -11.89 -2.18
N VAL A 320 -5.98 -12.06 -3.30
CA VAL A 320 -5.69 -13.12 -4.30
C VAL A 320 -4.33 -12.91 -4.95
N GLU A 321 -3.99 -11.69 -5.36
CA GLU A 321 -2.67 -11.37 -5.94
C GLU A 321 -1.53 -11.65 -4.95
N LYS A 322 -1.68 -11.24 -3.68
CA LYS A 322 -0.68 -11.56 -2.63
C LYS A 322 -0.58 -13.06 -2.39
N ALA A 323 -1.70 -13.76 -2.35
CA ALA A 323 -1.71 -15.21 -2.23
C ALA A 323 -0.99 -15.86 -3.43
N ALA A 324 -1.31 -15.45 -4.66
CA ALA A 324 -0.68 -15.99 -5.87
C ALA A 324 0.83 -15.72 -5.94
N ALA A 325 1.28 -14.55 -5.47
CA ALA A 325 2.70 -14.18 -5.48
C ALA A 325 3.53 -14.89 -4.39
N THR A 326 2.91 -15.36 -3.31
CA THR A 326 3.60 -15.88 -2.13
C THR A 326 3.32 -17.34 -1.84
N VAL A 327 2.22 -17.89 -2.35
CA VAL A 327 1.80 -19.26 -2.10
C VAL A 327 2.47 -20.17 -3.12
N ASP A 328 3.30 -21.09 -2.64
CA ASP A 328 3.73 -22.24 -3.42
C ASP A 328 2.49 -23.09 -3.75
N ALA A 329 2.11 -23.10 -5.03
CA ALA A 329 0.91 -23.78 -5.50
C ALA A 329 0.92 -25.28 -5.18
N GLU A 330 2.10 -25.94 -5.21
CA GLU A 330 2.23 -27.35 -4.83
C GLU A 330 2.01 -27.54 -3.33
N ALA A 331 2.58 -26.66 -2.49
CA ALA A 331 2.39 -26.71 -1.05
C ALA A 331 0.91 -26.45 -0.67
N ALA A 332 0.24 -25.52 -1.35
CA ALA A 332 -1.20 -25.26 -1.14
C ALA A 332 -2.07 -26.48 -1.50
N GLN A 333 -1.83 -27.12 -2.65
CA GLN A 333 -2.56 -28.32 -3.04
C GLN A 333 -2.30 -29.51 -2.08
N ARG A 334 -1.07 -29.64 -1.57
CA ARG A 334 -0.73 -30.67 -0.56
C ARG A 334 -1.49 -30.41 0.73
N LEU A 335 -1.55 -29.16 1.21
CA LEU A 335 -2.31 -28.77 2.39
C LEU A 335 -3.81 -29.03 2.23
N GLU A 336 -4.39 -28.70 1.08
CA GLU A 336 -5.81 -28.95 0.78
C GLU A 336 -6.13 -30.47 0.78
N LYS A 337 -5.31 -31.28 0.10
CA LYS A 337 -5.47 -32.74 0.09
C LYS A 337 -5.36 -33.33 1.51
N LYS A 338 -4.42 -32.83 2.34
CA LYS A 338 -4.25 -33.28 3.72
C LYS A 338 -5.39 -32.83 4.63
N ALA A 339 -5.90 -31.60 4.47
CA ALA A 339 -7.04 -31.10 5.23
C ALA A 339 -8.29 -31.98 5.03
N ARG A 340 -8.51 -32.46 3.81
CA ARG A 340 -9.61 -33.39 3.46
C ARG A 340 -9.33 -34.88 3.82
N SER A 341 -8.10 -35.22 4.23
CA SER A 341 -7.74 -36.59 4.56
C SER A 341 -8.23 -37.01 5.94
N LYS A 342 -8.45 -38.32 6.17
CA LYS A 342 -8.81 -38.89 7.47
C LYS A 342 -7.80 -38.57 8.58
N ARG A 343 -6.51 -38.44 8.25
CA ARG A 343 -5.42 -38.08 9.19
C ARG A 343 -5.47 -36.60 9.61
N GLY A 344 -5.98 -35.72 8.72
CA GLY A 344 -6.01 -34.27 8.95
C GLY A 344 -4.62 -33.64 8.89
N MET A 345 -4.55 -32.33 9.12
CA MET A 345 -3.30 -31.55 9.18
C MET A 345 -2.48 -31.92 10.42
N ASP A 346 -1.17 -31.98 10.28
CA ASP A 346 -0.18 -32.11 11.36
C ASP A 346 0.50 -30.76 11.66
N LEU A 347 1.40 -30.70 12.67
CA LEU A 347 2.11 -29.47 13.04
C LEU A 347 3.15 -29.04 12.00
N ALA A 348 3.64 -29.96 11.14
CA ALA A 348 4.51 -29.60 10.02
C ALA A 348 3.70 -28.84 8.94
N ASP A 349 2.49 -29.32 8.63
CA ASP A 349 1.57 -28.64 7.72
C ASP A 349 1.15 -27.27 8.26
N PHE A 350 0.89 -27.18 9.56
CA PHE A 350 0.60 -25.93 10.25
C PHE A 350 1.77 -24.93 10.14
N LEU A 351 3.01 -25.39 10.26
CA LEU A 351 4.20 -24.57 10.09
C LEU A 351 4.33 -24.03 8.65
N VAL A 352 4.04 -24.88 7.64
CA VAL A 352 4.02 -24.43 6.23
C VAL A 352 2.95 -23.35 6.02
N ALA A 353 1.73 -23.57 6.50
CA ALA A 353 0.65 -22.58 6.40
C ALA A 353 1.01 -21.26 7.13
N LEU A 354 1.64 -21.35 8.31
CA LEU A 354 2.10 -20.19 9.05
C LEU A 354 3.15 -19.38 8.28
N LYS A 355 4.14 -20.05 7.68
CA LYS A 355 5.17 -19.40 6.86
C LYS A 355 4.59 -18.73 5.62
N GLN A 356 3.64 -19.39 4.94
CA GLN A 356 2.94 -18.80 3.80
C GLN A 356 2.17 -17.54 4.21
N MET A 357 1.48 -17.58 5.35
CA MET A 357 0.76 -16.41 5.88
C MET A 357 1.73 -15.26 6.25
N GLN A 358 2.88 -15.55 6.85
CA GLN A 358 3.92 -14.55 7.13
C GLN A 358 4.52 -13.95 5.85
N ALA A 359 4.66 -14.74 4.79
CA ALA A 359 5.14 -14.29 3.49
C ALA A 359 4.17 -13.31 2.80
N MET A 360 2.86 -13.43 3.07
CA MET A 360 1.85 -12.48 2.57
C MET A 360 1.92 -11.08 3.23
N GLY A 361 2.74 -10.93 4.27
CA GLY A 361 2.93 -9.68 5.00
C GLY A 361 2.32 -9.68 6.41
N PRO A 362 2.29 -8.52 7.10
CA PRO A 362 1.73 -8.42 8.45
C PRO A 362 0.28 -8.90 8.49
N VAL A 363 -0.05 -9.75 9.47
CA VAL A 363 -1.39 -10.38 9.57
C VAL A 363 -2.52 -9.35 9.61
N LYS A 364 -2.32 -8.24 10.31
CA LYS A 364 -3.29 -7.13 10.34
C LYS A 364 -3.55 -6.54 8.96
N HIS A 365 -2.53 -6.46 8.11
CA HIS A 365 -2.67 -5.96 6.75
C HIS A 365 -3.48 -6.94 5.88
N VAL A 366 -3.18 -8.23 5.98
CA VAL A 366 -3.91 -9.29 5.24
C VAL A 366 -5.38 -9.35 5.69
N LEU A 367 -5.65 -9.28 6.99
CA LEU A 367 -7.01 -9.25 7.53
C LEU A 367 -7.79 -7.99 7.09
N GLY A 368 -7.10 -6.85 6.95
CA GLY A 368 -7.71 -5.61 6.44
C GLY A 368 -8.14 -5.66 4.97
N LEU A 369 -7.70 -6.66 4.20
CA LEU A 369 -8.14 -6.89 2.83
C LEU A 369 -9.44 -7.70 2.75
N LEU A 370 -9.86 -8.35 3.85
CA LEU A 370 -11.08 -9.15 3.88
C LEU A 370 -12.33 -8.25 3.97
N PRO A 371 -13.39 -8.55 3.21
CA PRO A 371 -14.65 -7.85 3.31
C PRO A 371 -15.26 -7.98 4.71
N GLY A 372 -15.79 -6.88 5.27
CA GLY A 372 -16.48 -6.89 6.57
C GLY A 372 -15.57 -6.89 7.79
N VAL A 373 -14.25 -6.92 7.65
CA VAL A 373 -13.31 -6.76 8.75
C VAL A 373 -13.12 -5.27 9.04
N ASN A 374 -13.71 -4.80 10.14
CA ASN A 374 -13.62 -3.41 10.57
C ASN A 374 -12.41 -3.17 11.49
N ALA A 375 -12.12 -1.89 11.79
CA ALA A 375 -11.01 -1.49 12.66
C ALA A 375 -11.14 -2.06 14.09
N GLN A 376 -12.35 -2.27 14.61
CA GLN A 376 -12.57 -2.87 15.92
C GLN A 376 -12.19 -4.35 15.91
N ALA A 377 -12.55 -5.09 14.86
CA ALA A 377 -12.12 -6.46 14.65
C ALA A 377 -10.59 -6.55 14.53
N LEU A 378 -9.96 -5.65 13.77
CA LEU A 378 -8.50 -5.58 13.63
C LEU A 378 -7.78 -5.20 14.94
N LYS A 379 -8.39 -4.35 15.79
CA LYS A 379 -7.86 -4.03 17.13
C LYS A 379 -8.04 -5.20 18.09
N ALA A 380 -9.15 -5.93 18.00
CA ALA A 380 -9.43 -7.11 18.83
C ALA A 380 -8.53 -8.30 18.48
N VAL A 381 -8.09 -8.40 17.24
CA VAL A 381 -7.10 -9.39 16.81
C VAL A 381 -5.73 -8.97 17.33
N ASN A 382 -5.33 -9.57 18.44
CA ASN A 382 -3.99 -9.43 19.05
C ASN A 382 -2.94 -10.20 18.17
N ALA A 383 -2.95 -9.93 16.86
CA ALA A 383 -2.01 -10.47 15.90
C ALA A 383 -0.69 -9.70 16.03
N ASP A 384 0.07 -10.04 17.07
CA ASP A 384 1.46 -9.63 17.21
C ASP A 384 2.31 -10.57 16.34
N ASP A 385 2.94 -10.03 15.29
CA ASP A 385 3.86 -10.79 14.43
C ASP A 385 4.97 -11.46 15.26
N ARG A 386 5.30 -10.92 16.44
CA ARG A 386 6.21 -11.55 17.40
C ARG A 386 5.66 -12.87 17.95
N ARG A 387 4.35 -12.95 18.20
CA ARG A 387 3.70 -14.21 18.67
C ARG A 387 3.77 -15.28 17.60
N LEU A 388 3.63 -14.94 16.31
CA LEU A 388 3.79 -15.90 15.23
C LEU A 388 5.22 -16.47 15.17
N LYS A 389 6.24 -15.62 15.37
CA LYS A 389 7.64 -16.07 15.49
C LYS A 389 7.85 -16.99 16.69
N HIS A 390 7.20 -16.74 17.83
CA HIS A 390 7.25 -17.63 19.00
C HIS A 390 6.62 -18.98 18.69
N VAL A 391 5.47 -19.00 18.02
CA VAL A 391 4.80 -20.23 17.58
C VAL A 391 5.70 -21.01 16.62
N GLU A 392 6.33 -20.34 15.65
CA GLU A 392 7.28 -20.94 14.73
C GLU A 392 8.46 -21.56 15.48
N ALA A 393 9.07 -20.84 16.42
CA ALA A 393 10.19 -21.33 17.22
C ALA A 393 9.82 -22.59 18.04
N ILE A 394 8.60 -22.63 18.63
CA ILE A 394 8.10 -23.80 19.36
C ILE A 394 7.98 -25.00 18.41
N VAL A 395 7.36 -24.85 17.24
CA VAL A 395 7.18 -25.95 16.28
C VAL A 395 8.54 -26.41 15.70
N LEU A 396 9.46 -25.48 15.43
CA LEU A 396 10.82 -25.82 14.96
C LEU A 396 11.62 -26.58 16.01
N SER A 397 11.37 -26.38 17.30
CA SER A 397 12.02 -27.09 18.41
C SER A 397 11.50 -28.51 18.61
N MET A 398 10.46 -28.93 17.87
CA MET A 398 9.94 -30.30 17.87
C MET A 398 10.68 -31.17 16.84
N THR A 399 10.83 -32.45 17.14
CA THR A 399 11.33 -33.44 16.15
C THR A 399 10.29 -33.69 15.04
N PRO A 400 10.67 -34.24 13.86
CA PRO A 400 9.70 -34.59 12.82
C PRO A 400 8.57 -35.48 13.29
N ALA A 401 8.88 -36.50 14.12
CA ALA A 401 7.89 -37.40 14.70
C ALA A 401 6.89 -36.66 15.62
N GLU A 402 7.36 -35.72 16.44
CA GLU A 402 6.52 -34.93 17.33
C GLU A 402 5.63 -33.95 16.57
N ARG A 403 6.07 -33.42 15.42
CA ARG A 403 5.23 -32.62 14.53
C ARG A 403 4.15 -33.43 13.85
N ALA A 404 4.49 -34.67 13.43
CA ALA A 404 3.56 -35.56 12.76
C ALA A 404 2.48 -36.12 13.71
N ASP A 405 2.84 -36.41 14.96
CA ASP A 405 1.91 -36.85 15.99
C ASP A 405 2.10 -36.15 17.33
N PRO A 406 1.36 -35.06 17.57
CA PRO A 406 1.43 -34.32 18.82
C PRO A 406 0.95 -35.12 20.05
N ALA A 407 0.34 -36.30 19.89
CA ALA A 407 -0.11 -37.13 21.00
C ALA A 407 1.06 -37.72 21.82
N ILE A 408 2.23 -37.87 21.19
CA ILE A 408 3.44 -38.40 21.83
C ILE A 408 4.13 -37.39 22.76
N LEU A 409 3.65 -36.14 22.83
CA LEU A 409 4.25 -35.04 23.59
C LEU A 409 3.95 -35.17 25.10
N THR A 410 4.82 -35.91 25.80
CA THR A 410 4.82 -36.02 27.27
C THR A 410 5.29 -34.71 27.94
N GLY A 411 5.14 -34.62 29.27
CA GLY A 411 5.60 -33.44 30.02
C GLY A 411 7.09 -33.14 29.86
N SER A 412 7.97 -34.14 29.85
CA SER A 412 9.42 -34.01 29.65
C SER A 412 9.76 -33.49 28.25
N ARG A 413 9.06 -33.96 27.22
CA ARG A 413 9.25 -33.50 25.82
C ARG A 413 8.80 -32.04 25.67
N ARG A 414 7.67 -31.64 26.30
CA ARG A 414 7.19 -30.24 26.31
C ARG A 414 8.18 -29.29 26.97
N LEU A 415 8.80 -29.72 28.09
CA LEU A 415 9.85 -28.95 28.76
C LEU A 415 11.08 -28.77 27.86
N ARG A 416 11.53 -29.83 27.17
CA ARG A 416 12.64 -29.76 26.21
C ARG A 416 12.33 -28.80 25.07
N ILE A 417 11.13 -28.88 24.48
CA ILE A 417 10.68 -28.01 23.40
C ILE A 417 10.63 -26.53 23.90
N ALA A 418 10.08 -26.30 25.07
CA ALA A 418 10.01 -24.97 25.69
C ALA A 418 11.40 -24.36 25.87
N LYS A 419 12.37 -25.15 26.39
CA LYS A 419 13.76 -24.73 26.53
C LYS A 419 14.42 -24.44 25.18
N GLY A 420 14.22 -25.31 24.17
CA GLY A 420 14.76 -25.14 22.83
C GLY A 420 14.20 -23.91 22.09
N ALA A 421 12.93 -23.57 22.35
CA ALA A 421 12.28 -22.38 21.77
C ALA A 421 12.54 -21.09 22.57
N GLY A 422 13.18 -21.16 23.74
CA GLY A 422 13.33 -20.00 24.65
C GLY A 422 11.99 -19.47 25.17
N ARG A 423 10.98 -20.35 25.35
CA ARG A 423 9.62 -19.98 25.73
C ARG A 423 9.12 -20.78 26.94
N PRO A 424 8.17 -20.20 27.73
CA PRO A 424 7.57 -20.93 28.83
C PRO A 424 6.77 -22.15 28.35
N VAL A 425 6.76 -23.23 29.13
CA VAL A 425 6.01 -24.46 28.81
C VAL A 425 4.49 -24.22 28.66
N GLN A 426 3.98 -23.20 29.30
CA GLN A 426 2.59 -22.78 29.16
C GLN A 426 2.24 -22.37 27.73
N GLU A 427 3.17 -21.74 27.00
CA GLU A 427 2.96 -21.38 25.60
C GLU A 427 2.93 -22.60 24.69
N VAL A 428 3.78 -23.60 24.98
CA VAL A 428 3.74 -24.89 24.28
C VAL A 428 2.39 -25.58 24.50
N ASN A 429 1.89 -25.62 25.74
CA ASN A 429 0.60 -26.22 26.05
C ASN A 429 -0.56 -25.48 25.36
N ARG A 430 -0.53 -24.14 25.36
CA ARG A 430 -1.54 -23.32 24.68
C ARG A 430 -1.57 -23.57 23.20
N LEU A 431 -0.40 -23.64 22.55
CA LEU A 431 -0.28 -23.96 21.11
C LEU A 431 -0.90 -25.32 20.79
N LEU A 432 -0.58 -26.35 21.57
CA LEU A 432 -1.11 -27.70 21.36
C LEU A 432 -2.64 -27.75 21.53
N GLU A 433 -3.19 -27.01 22.48
CA GLU A 433 -4.64 -26.93 22.69
C GLU A 433 -5.33 -26.20 21.51
N GLN A 434 -4.81 -25.06 21.10
CA GLN A 434 -5.33 -24.33 19.93
C GLN A 434 -5.25 -25.17 18.64
N PHE A 435 -4.16 -25.89 18.45
CA PHE A 435 -4.02 -26.80 17.32
C PHE A 435 -5.05 -27.93 17.33
N ARG A 436 -5.34 -28.52 18.51
CA ARG A 436 -6.39 -29.54 18.65
C ARG A 436 -7.79 -28.99 18.33
N GLN A 437 -8.10 -27.78 18.78
CA GLN A 437 -9.37 -27.11 18.49
C GLN A 437 -9.52 -26.83 17.00
N MET A 438 -8.47 -26.30 16.36
CA MET A 438 -8.44 -26.09 14.91
C MET A 438 -8.67 -27.39 14.12
N ARG A 439 -8.00 -28.49 14.49
CA ARG A 439 -8.22 -29.81 13.86
C ARG A 439 -9.66 -30.32 14.00
N LYS A 440 -10.31 -30.05 15.14
CA LYS A 440 -11.73 -30.43 15.34
C LYS A 440 -12.65 -29.63 14.40
N LEU A 441 -12.40 -28.33 14.21
CA LEU A 441 -13.18 -27.48 13.32
C LEU A 441 -13.03 -27.91 11.84
N LEU A 442 -11.78 -28.18 11.40
CA LEU A 442 -11.51 -28.63 10.03
C LEU A 442 -12.09 -30.01 9.69
N LYS A 443 -12.36 -30.86 10.68
CA LYS A 443 -13.02 -32.17 10.47
C LYS A 443 -14.55 -32.10 10.40
N LYS A 444 -15.14 -30.97 10.79
CA LYS A 444 -16.61 -30.80 10.85
C LYS A 444 -17.20 -30.23 9.55
N ASN A 445 -16.33 -29.69 8.67
CA ASN A 445 -16.64 -29.24 7.32
C ASN A 445 -16.08 -30.25 6.29
#